data_234152b46f7283c0c81507c6fad09369
#
_entry.id   234152b46f7283c0c81507c6fad09369
#
_cell.length_a   1.000
_cell.length_b   1.000
_cell.length_c   1.000
_cell.angle_alpha   90.00
_cell.angle_beta   90.00
_cell.angle_gamma   90.00
#
_symmetry.space_group_name_H-M   'P 1'
#
loop_
_entity.id
_entity.type
_entity.pdbx_description
1 polymer ?
#
loop_
_entity_poly.entity_id
_entity_poly.type
_entity_poly.pdbx_seq_one_letter_code
_entity_poly.pdbx_strand_id
1 'polypeptide(L)'
;NNNDYLLPIKEDRFSNGEGKVKINDTIRDKDIYILADVGNYGVTYQMHGFTNHMGPDEHFQDIKRTISALAGGPEKITLIMPLLYQARQHKRKGKESLDCAIALQELEHLGVNHIITFDAHDQNVSNAIPNLQFDNFYPTNTILKDLLINEDIHNPLVISPDMGAMERARYYAEMLDSDVGVFYKRRDLQTVVN
;
A
#
# COMPACT_ATOMS: atom_id res chain seq x y z
N ASN A 1 10.01 -27.56 4.88
CA ASN A 1 8.76 -27.02 5.41
C ASN A 1 8.80 -25.50 5.29
N ASN A 2 8.02 -24.92 4.35
CA ASN A 2 8.01 -23.46 4.07
C ASN A 2 7.26 -22.62 5.13
N ASN A 3 6.87 -23.21 6.26
CA ASN A 3 6.04 -22.51 7.27
C ASN A 3 6.82 -22.05 8.51
N ASP A 4 8.11 -22.30 8.59
CA ASP A 4 8.91 -21.98 9.79
C ASP A 4 9.13 -20.47 10.00
N TYR A 5 8.77 -19.63 9.01
CA TYR A 5 8.93 -18.18 9.06
C TYR A 5 7.63 -17.41 9.31
N LEU A 6 6.46 -18.08 9.30
CA LEU A 6 5.19 -17.44 9.57
C LEU A 6 4.92 -17.41 11.08
N LEU A 7 4.75 -16.21 11.62
CA LEU A 7 4.32 -16.05 13.01
C LEU A 7 2.83 -16.40 13.14
N PRO A 8 2.47 -17.22 14.13
CA PRO A 8 1.06 -17.48 14.44
C PRO A 8 0.41 -16.24 15.04
N ILE A 9 -0.32 -15.51 14.22
CA ILE A 9 -1.09 -14.34 14.60
C ILE A 9 -2.57 -14.68 14.63
N LYS A 10 -3.29 -14.17 15.63
CA LYS A 10 -4.74 -14.28 15.74
C LYS A 10 -5.35 -12.88 15.75
N GLU A 11 -6.25 -12.66 14.80
CA GLU A 11 -7.03 -11.43 14.68
C GLU A 11 -8.49 -11.73 15.04
N ASP A 12 -8.98 -11.12 16.09
CA ASP A 12 -10.35 -11.27 16.57
C ASP A 12 -11.11 -9.95 16.44
N ARG A 13 -12.42 -10.03 16.23
CA ARG A 13 -13.35 -8.89 16.31
C ARG A 13 -14.36 -9.12 17.41
N PHE A 14 -14.60 -8.09 18.22
CA PHE A 14 -15.72 -8.05 19.13
C PHE A 14 -17.04 -7.80 18.37
N SER A 15 -18.17 -8.06 19.02
CA SER A 15 -19.50 -7.90 18.40
C SER A 15 -19.81 -6.46 17.94
N ASN A 16 -19.15 -5.47 18.52
CA ASN A 16 -19.26 -4.06 18.16
C ASN A 16 -18.25 -3.63 17.06
N GLY A 17 -17.44 -4.56 16.54
CA GLY A 17 -16.46 -4.32 15.49
C GLY A 17 -15.04 -3.97 15.96
N GLU A 18 -14.81 -3.75 17.25
CA GLU A 18 -13.47 -3.53 17.79
C GLU A 18 -12.56 -4.73 17.54
N GLY A 19 -11.34 -4.46 17.08
CA GLY A 19 -10.37 -5.50 16.75
C GLY A 19 -9.38 -5.78 17.87
N LYS A 20 -8.89 -7.02 17.93
CA LYS A 20 -7.83 -7.46 18.81
C LYS A 20 -6.86 -8.34 18.05
N VAL A 21 -5.56 -8.07 18.19
CA VAL A 21 -4.48 -8.88 17.65
C VAL A 21 -3.73 -9.54 18.78
N LYS A 22 -3.41 -10.83 18.62
CA LYS A 22 -2.56 -11.61 19.53
C LYS A 22 -1.51 -12.36 18.75
N ILE A 23 -0.25 -12.25 19.18
CA ILE A 23 0.90 -12.99 18.66
C ILE A 23 1.22 -14.10 19.67
N ASN A 24 1.33 -15.33 19.21
CA ASN A 24 1.49 -16.52 20.07
C ASN A 24 2.88 -17.15 19.94
N ASP A 25 3.89 -16.36 19.62
CA ASP A 25 5.29 -16.81 19.52
C ASP A 25 6.25 -15.76 20.06
N THR A 26 7.51 -16.16 20.28
CA THR A 26 8.57 -15.25 20.66
C THR A 26 9.05 -14.44 19.46
N ILE A 27 9.14 -13.13 19.66
CA ILE A 27 9.51 -12.16 18.64
C ILE A 27 10.80 -11.39 19.01
N ARG A 28 11.36 -11.69 20.19
CA ARG A 28 12.56 -10.99 20.69
C ARG A 28 13.74 -11.20 19.74
N ASP A 29 14.44 -10.11 19.46
CA ASP A 29 15.64 -10.07 18.63
C ASP A 29 15.43 -10.63 17.20
N LYS A 30 14.18 -10.55 16.68
CA LYS A 30 13.84 -10.97 15.32
C LYS A 30 13.57 -9.77 14.42
N ASP A 31 13.89 -9.92 13.14
CA ASP A 31 13.42 -9.06 12.07
C ASP A 31 12.01 -9.49 11.68
N ILE A 32 11.03 -8.61 11.86
CA ILE A 32 9.63 -8.89 11.57
C ILE A 32 9.21 -8.18 10.29
N TYR A 33 8.62 -8.97 9.38
CA TYR A 33 8.01 -8.49 8.15
C TYR A 33 6.50 -8.59 8.26
N ILE A 34 5.80 -7.46 8.16
CA ILE A 34 4.34 -7.39 8.13
C ILE A 34 3.94 -7.17 6.68
N LEU A 35 3.24 -8.15 6.08
CA LEU A 35 2.64 -8.00 4.74
C LEU A 35 1.16 -7.68 4.90
N ALA A 36 0.72 -6.53 4.44
CA ALA A 36 -0.66 -6.07 4.58
C ALA A 36 -1.18 -5.43 3.28
N ASP A 37 -2.21 -6.03 2.69
CA ASP A 37 -2.93 -5.46 1.57
C ASP A 37 -4.15 -4.66 2.06
N VAL A 38 -3.98 -3.35 2.17
CA VAL A 38 -5.05 -2.43 2.63
C VAL A 38 -6.18 -2.27 1.60
N GLY A 39 -5.98 -2.74 0.37
CA GLY A 39 -7.00 -2.72 -0.68
C GLY A 39 -7.88 -3.95 -0.73
N ASN A 40 -7.65 -4.95 0.12
CA ASN A 40 -8.35 -6.23 0.06
C ASN A 40 -9.78 -6.15 0.63
N TYR A 41 -10.74 -5.85 -0.24
CA TYR A 41 -12.16 -5.83 0.11
C TYR A 41 -12.76 -7.24 0.37
N GLY A 42 -12.02 -8.32 0.05
CA GLY A 42 -12.47 -9.70 0.26
C GLY A 42 -12.47 -10.15 1.71
N VAL A 43 -11.73 -9.47 2.59
CA VAL A 43 -11.71 -9.76 4.03
C VAL A 43 -12.99 -9.24 4.69
N THR A 44 -13.63 -10.08 5.49
CA THR A 44 -14.87 -9.74 6.17
C THR A 44 -14.81 -10.03 7.67
N TYR A 45 -15.66 -9.33 8.43
CA TYR A 45 -15.86 -9.59 9.85
C TYR A 45 -17.34 -9.44 10.24
N GLN A 46 -17.71 -9.98 11.39
CA GLN A 46 -19.06 -9.85 11.92
C GLN A 46 -19.15 -8.66 12.88
N MET A 47 -20.16 -7.80 12.69
CA MET A 47 -20.49 -6.71 13.60
C MET A 47 -22.00 -6.63 13.77
N HIS A 48 -22.46 -6.71 15.01
CA HIS A 48 -23.90 -6.74 15.37
C HIS A 48 -24.71 -7.79 14.58
N GLY A 49 -24.08 -8.93 14.24
CA GLY A 49 -24.71 -10.01 13.48
C GLY A 49 -24.73 -9.83 11.95
N PHE A 50 -24.14 -8.75 11.43
CA PHE A 50 -24.00 -8.50 9.99
C PHE A 50 -22.58 -8.73 9.51
N THR A 51 -22.47 -9.25 8.28
CA THR A 51 -21.16 -9.37 7.60
C THR A 51 -20.78 -8.02 7.03
N ASN A 52 -19.59 -7.53 7.42
CA ASN A 52 -19.01 -6.29 6.95
C ASN A 52 -17.71 -6.58 6.21
N HIS A 53 -17.49 -5.93 5.07
CA HIS A 53 -16.25 -5.97 4.36
C HIS A 53 -15.26 -4.95 4.95
N MET A 54 -13.99 -5.35 5.03
CA MET A 54 -12.96 -4.44 5.47
C MET A 54 -12.60 -3.43 4.38
N GLY A 55 -12.61 -2.16 4.76
CA GLY A 55 -12.04 -1.09 3.94
C GLY A 55 -10.59 -0.80 4.32
N PRO A 56 -9.95 0.15 3.61
CA PRO A 56 -8.56 0.53 3.88
C PRO A 56 -8.30 0.97 5.33
N ASP A 57 -9.25 1.64 5.95
CA ASP A 57 -9.11 2.15 7.32
C ASP A 57 -9.10 1.02 8.36
N GLU A 58 -9.95 -0.01 8.18
CA GLU A 58 -9.93 -1.19 9.03
C GLU A 58 -8.62 -1.97 8.90
N HIS A 59 -8.15 -2.18 7.67
CA HIS A 59 -6.85 -2.81 7.42
C HIS A 59 -5.70 -2.02 8.05
N PHE A 60 -5.69 -0.71 7.88
CA PHE A 60 -4.67 0.14 8.47
C PHE A 60 -4.69 0.11 10.01
N GLN A 61 -5.89 0.08 10.59
CA GLN A 61 -6.03 -0.08 12.04
C GLN A 61 -5.52 -1.45 12.51
N ASP A 62 -5.69 -2.53 11.74
CA ASP A 62 -5.14 -3.86 12.08
C ASP A 62 -3.61 -3.91 11.96
N ILE A 63 -3.01 -3.18 11.01
CA ILE A 63 -1.56 -2.97 10.97
C ILE A 63 -1.08 -2.35 12.30
N LYS A 64 -1.72 -1.28 12.75
CA LYS A 64 -1.36 -0.62 14.02
C LYS A 64 -1.54 -1.55 15.23
N ARG A 65 -2.59 -2.36 15.26
CA ARG A 65 -2.80 -3.37 16.32
C ARG A 65 -1.70 -4.44 16.29
N THR A 66 -1.30 -4.88 15.09
CA THR A 66 -0.22 -5.86 14.91
C THR A 66 1.10 -5.29 15.44
N ILE A 67 1.47 -4.08 15.06
CA ILE A 67 2.67 -3.41 15.57
C ILE A 67 2.61 -3.25 17.08
N SER A 68 1.46 -2.84 17.63
CA SER A 68 1.26 -2.72 19.08
C SER A 68 1.41 -4.06 19.79
N ALA A 69 0.95 -5.18 19.19
CA ALA A 69 1.12 -6.51 19.77
C ALA A 69 2.57 -7.01 19.76
N LEU A 70 3.44 -6.45 18.91
CA LEU A 70 4.89 -6.71 18.93
C LEU A 70 5.59 -6.05 20.12
N ALA A 71 5.05 -4.96 20.66
CA ALA A 71 5.41 -4.31 21.93
C ALA A 71 6.93 -4.17 22.22
N GLY A 72 7.70 -3.75 21.21
CA GLY A 72 9.15 -3.48 21.37
C GLY A 72 10.01 -4.74 21.54
N GLY A 73 9.49 -5.93 21.17
CA GLY A 73 10.24 -7.18 21.19
C GLY A 73 11.17 -7.38 19.99
N PRO A 74 10.79 -7.01 18.75
CA PRO A 74 11.61 -7.16 17.56
C PRO A 74 12.83 -6.24 17.55
N GLU A 75 13.87 -6.65 16.85
CA GLU A 75 14.99 -5.78 16.50
C GLU A 75 14.61 -4.80 15.39
N LYS A 76 13.86 -5.29 14.38
CA LYS A 76 13.41 -4.48 13.25
C LYS A 76 11.99 -4.85 12.82
N ILE A 77 11.20 -3.84 12.46
CA ILE A 77 9.88 -4.00 11.85
C ILE A 77 9.90 -3.42 10.44
N THR A 78 9.69 -4.28 9.44
CA THR A 78 9.49 -3.91 8.04
C THR A 78 8.02 -4.10 7.67
N LEU A 79 7.36 -3.04 7.24
CA LEU A 79 5.98 -3.09 6.73
C LEU A 79 6.00 -3.14 5.20
N ILE A 80 5.47 -4.21 4.63
CA ILE A 80 5.25 -4.37 3.20
C ILE A 80 3.78 -4.08 2.93
N MET A 81 3.50 -2.97 2.28
CA MET A 81 2.14 -2.50 1.98
C MET A 81 2.04 -2.27 0.46
N PRO A 82 1.67 -3.30 -0.33
CA PRO A 82 1.67 -3.22 -1.80
C PRO A 82 0.88 -2.03 -2.34
N LEU A 83 -0.31 -1.79 -1.79
CA LEU A 83 -1.06 -0.55 -2.00
C LEU A 83 -0.78 0.39 -0.82
N LEU A 84 -0.11 1.51 -1.08
CA LEU A 84 0.16 2.50 -0.04
C LEU A 84 -1.15 3.12 0.47
N TYR A 85 -1.40 3.01 1.78
CA TYR A 85 -2.59 3.56 2.42
C TYR A 85 -2.70 5.06 2.19
N GLN A 86 -3.90 5.51 1.77
CA GLN A 86 -4.23 6.92 1.48
C GLN A 86 -3.26 7.63 0.50
N ALA A 87 -2.61 6.89 -0.42
CA ALA A 87 -1.63 7.44 -1.35
C ALA A 87 -2.15 8.62 -2.20
N ARG A 88 -3.47 8.71 -2.42
CA ARG A 88 -4.10 9.83 -3.16
C ARG A 88 -4.18 11.12 -2.35
N GLN A 89 -4.05 11.04 -1.01
CA GLN A 89 -4.05 12.17 -0.07
C GLN A 89 -2.62 12.52 0.41
N HIS A 90 -1.70 12.58 -0.56
CA HIS A 90 -0.28 12.90 -0.34
C HIS A 90 0.02 14.40 -0.38
N LYS A 91 -0.89 15.23 -0.89
CA LYS A 91 -0.79 16.69 -1.01
C LYS A 91 -2.03 17.35 -0.45
N ARG A 92 -1.83 18.47 0.25
CA ARG A 92 -2.92 19.27 0.78
C ARG A 92 -3.18 20.47 -0.15
N LYS A 93 -4.44 20.66 -0.50
CA LYS A 93 -4.91 21.88 -1.19
C LYS A 93 -5.97 22.53 -0.30
N GLY A 94 -5.67 23.73 0.22
CA GLY A 94 -6.59 24.41 1.11
C GLY A 94 -6.74 23.71 2.47
N LYS A 95 -7.98 23.49 2.92
CA LYS A 95 -8.32 22.88 4.22
C LYS A 95 -8.67 21.39 4.10
N GLU A 96 -7.93 20.64 3.32
CA GLU A 96 -8.09 19.21 3.16
C GLU A 96 -7.26 18.44 4.19
N SER A 97 -7.62 17.19 4.47
CA SER A 97 -6.79 16.27 5.25
C SER A 97 -5.50 15.90 4.49
N LEU A 98 -4.50 15.43 5.22
CA LEU A 98 -3.21 14.97 4.67
C LEU A 98 -2.94 13.55 5.16
N ASP A 99 -3.87 12.64 4.84
CA ASP A 99 -3.97 11.35 5.49
C ASP A 99 -2.76 10.46 5.25
N CYS A 100 -2.19 10.47 4.04
CA CYS A 100 -1.02 9.65 3.72
C CYS A 100 0.19 10.01 4.59
N ALA A 101 0.51 11.29 4.70
CA ALA A 101 1.65 11.75 5.50
C ALA A 101 1.45 11.47 7.00
N ILE A 102 0.25 11.73 7.51
CA ILE A 102 -0.09 11.46 8.91
C ILE A 102 0.01 9.96 9.21
N ALA A 103 -0.52 9.10 8.34
CA ALA A 103 -0.45 7.66 8.50
C ALA A 103 1.00 7.14 8.52
N LEU A 104 1.86 7.65 7.63
CA LEU A 104 3.28 7.29 7.62
C LEU A 104 4.00 7.73 8.91
N GLN A 105 3.71 8.94 9.41
CA GLN A 105 4.25 9.44 10.67
C GLN A 105 3.76 8.62 11.87
N GLU A 106 2.50 8.17 11.86
CA GLU A 106 1.98 7.26 12.89
C GLU A 106 2.76 5.94 12.90
N LEU A 107 3.04 5.36 11.73
CA LEU A 107 3.83 4.13 11.60
C LEU A 107 5.28 4.32 12.09
N GLU A 108 5.92 5.43 11.74
CA GLU A 108 7.24 5.79 12.26
C GLU A 108 7.23 5.88 13.79
N HIS A 109 6.23 6.59 14.35
CA HIS A 109 6.08 6.74 15.81
C HIS A 109 5.80 5.40 16.53
N LEU A 110 5.11 4.47 15.89
CA LEU A 110 4.87 3.13 16.41
C LEU A 110 6.09 2.21 16.34
N GLY A 111 7.20 2.66 15.74
CA GLY A 111 8.45 1.92 15.70
C GLY A 111 8.68 1.10 14.44
N VAL A 112 7.96 1.37 13.34
CA VAL A 112 8.29 0.82 12.03
C VAL A 112 9.63 1.41 11.58
N ASN A 113 10.55 0.55 11.14
CA ASN A 113 11.87 0.96 10.68
C ASN A 113 11.95 1.10 9.16
N HIS A 114 11.10 0.36 8.43
CA HIS A 114 11.15 0.30 6.99
C HIS A 114 9.75 0.07 6.40
N ILE A 115 9.39 0.85 5.39
CA ILE A 115 8.17 0.65 4.60
C ILE A 115 8.56 0.31 3.17
N ILE A 116 7.94 -0.74 2.64
CA ILE A 116 8.06 -1.17 1.25
C ILE A 116 6.66 -1.06 0.62
N THR A 117 6.59 -0.38 -0.52
CA THR A 117 5.35 -0.25 -1.30
C THR A 117 5.62 -0.39 -2.79
N PHE A 118 4.55 -0.53 -3.58
CA PHE A 118 4.65 -0.63 -5.03
C PHE A 118 3.90 0.52 -5.69
N ASP A 119 4.57 1.20 -6.61
CA ASP A 119 3.99 2.18 -7.50
C ASP A 119 3.14 3.24 -6.77
N ALA A 120 3.72 3.84 -5.72
CA ALA A 120 3.09 4.89 -4.96
C ALA A 120 2.62 6.04 -5.88
N HIS A 121 1.45 6.59 -5.61
CA HIS A 121 0.85 7.66 -6.40
C HIS A 121 1.77 8.89 -6.54
N ASP A 122 2.56 9.20 -5.52
CA ASP A 122 3.64 10.19 -5.53
C ASP A 122 4.78 9.70 -4.62
N GLN A 123 5.96 9.48 -5.19
CA GLN A 123 7.13 9.02 -4.42
C GLN A 123 7.64 10.04 -3.39
N ASN A 124 7.33 11.33 -3.59
CA ASN A 124 7.74 12.39 -2.66
C ASN A 124 7.04 12.32 -1.30
N VAL A 125 6.06 11.43 -1.14
CA VAL A 125 5.42 11.19 0.16
C VAL A 125 6.42 10.78 1.25
N SER A 126 7.55 10.17 0.86
CA SER A 126 8.67 9.85 1.77
C SER A 126 9.28 11.06 2.47
N ASN A 127 9.11 12.27 1.92
CA ASN A 127 9.55 13.51 2.58
C ASN A 127 8.82 13.78 3.91
N ALA A 128 7.67 13.14 4.15
CA ALA A 128 6.95 13.25 5.42
C ALA A 128 7.61 12.45 6.56
N ILE A 129 8.50 11.52 6.25
CA ILE A 129 9.13 10.57 7.16
C ILE A 129 10.65 10.46 6.91
N PRO A 130 11.41 11.54 7.08
CA PRO A 130 12.82 11.60 6.67
C PRO A 130 13.74 10.64 7.44
N ASN A 131 13.31 10.12 8.60
CA ASN A 131 14.10 9.21 9.43
C ASN A 131 13.70 7.74 9.27
N LEU A 132 12.68 7.45 8.45
CA LEU A 132 12.19 6.10 8.19
C LEU A 132 12.59 5.66 6.78
N GLN A 133 13.15 4.46 6.66
CA GLN A 133 13.46 3.90 5.34
C GLN A 133 12.18 3.65 4.55
N PHE A 134 12.12 4.16 3.31
CA PHE A 134 10.95 4.02 2.44
C PHE A 134 11.39 3.61 1.05
N ASP A 135 10.97 2.42 0.62
CA ASP A 135 11.26 1.88 -0.70
C ASP A 135 9.97 1.76 -1.53
N ASN A 136 9.95 2.46 -2.66
CA ASN A 136 8.88 2.39 -3.64
C ASN A 136 9.36 1.62 -4.87
N PHE A 137 8.88 0.40 -5.05
CA PHE A 137 9.24 -0.44 -6.19
C PHE A 137 8.26 -0.28 -7.35
N TYR A 138 8.80 -0.28 -8.55
CA TYR A 138 8.02 -0.28 -9.78
C TYR A 138 8.05 -1.66 -10.42
N PRO A 139 6.90 -2.34 -10.58
CA PRO A 139 6.83 -3.69 -11.15
C PRO A 139 7.00 -3.70 -12.69
N THR A 140 7.38 -2.58 -13.30
CA THR A 140 7.46 -2.38 -14.75
C THR A 140 8.22 -3.48 -15.47
N ASN A 141 9.42 -3.83 -14.99
CA ASN A 141 10.23 -4.88 -15.62
C ASN A 141 9.54 -6.25 -15.62
N THR A 142 8.84 -6.59 -14.54
CA THR A 142 8.11 -7.86 -14.45
C THR A 142 6.92 -7.86 -15.39
N ILE A 143 6.16 -6.77 -15.44
CA ILE A 143 5.01 -6.59 -16.33
C ILE A 143 5.46 -6.65 -17.78
N LEU A 144 6.50 -5.90 -18.16
CA LEU A 144 6.98 -5.87 -19.55
C LEU A 144 7.54 -7.21 -20.00
N LYS A 145 8.28 -7.92 -19.16
CA LYS A 145 8.76 -9.27 -19.47
C LYS A 145 7.61 -10.23 -19.73
N ASP A 146 6.57 -10.19 -18.88
CA ASP A 146 5.40 -11.03 -19.06
C ASP A 146 4.64 -10.71 -20.35
N LEU A 147 4.38 -9.44 -20.62
CA LEU A 147 3.72 -8.99 -21.84
C LEU A 147 4.49 -9.37 -23.12
N LEU A 148 5.80 -9.15 -23.14
CA LEU A 148 6.62 -9.44 -24.33
C LEU A 148 6.77 -10.95 -24.60
N ILE A 149 6.77 -11.79 -23.55
CA ILE A 149 6.93 -13.24 -23.69
C ILE A 149 5.58 -13.92 -24.02
N ASN A 150 4.51 -13.50 -23.35
CA ASN A 150 3.24 -14.22 -23.37
C ASN A 150 2.23 -13.66 -24.37
N GLU A 151 2.32 -12.38 -24.73
CA GLU A 151 1.30 -11.71 -25.55
C GLU A 151 1.77 -11.39 -26.99
N ASP A 152 2.98 -11.80 -27.37
CA ASP A 152 3.55 -11.61 -28.72
C ASP A 152 3.39 -10.17 -29.27
N ILE A 153 3.69 -9.19 -28.43
CA ILE A 153 3.51 -7.77 -28.74
C ILE A 153 4.65 -7.26 -29.63
N HIS A 154 4.30 -6.80 -30.83
CA HIS A 154 5.23 -6.18 -31.76
C HIS A 154 4.92 -4.70 -32.00
N ASN A 155 5.94 -3.84 -31.98
CA ASN A 155 5.83 -2.40 -32.20
C ASN A 155 4.72 -1.73 -31.33
N PRO A 156 4.79 -1.84 -30.03
CA PRO A 156 3.76 -1.30 -29.15
C PRO A 156 3.74 0.23 -29.21
N LEU A 157 2.56 0.83 -29.02
CA LEU A 157 2.37 2.23 -28.68
C LEU A 157 1.92 2.32 -27.24
N VAL A 158 2.67 3.05 -26.42
CA VAL A 158 2.26 3.29 -25.02
C VAL A 158 1.34 4.50 -24.95
N ILE A 159 0.17 4.34 -24.34
CA ILE A 159 -0.81 5.43 -24.22
C ILE A 159 -1.06 5.73 -22.75
N SER A 160 -0.80 6.97 -22.34
CA SER A 160 -1.19 7.48 -21.03
C SER A 160 -2.68 7.76 -20.98
N PRO A 161 -3.40 7.28 -19.96
CA PRO A 161 -4.85 7.52 -19.81
C PRO A 161 -5.18 8.98 -19.46
N ASP A 162 -4.25 9.74 -18.92
CA ASP A 162 -4.37 11.17 -18.63
C ASP A 162 -3.00 11.80 -18.38
N MET A 163 -2.97 13.12 -18.19
CA MET A 163 -1.73 13.87 -17.93
C MET A 163 -1.04 13.48 -16.62
N GLY A 164 -1.78 12.96 -15.64
CA GLY A 164 -1.22 12.55 -14.35
C GLY A 164 -0.39 11.27 -14.42
N ALA A 165 -0.66 10.40 -15.39
CA ALA A 165 0.06 9.14 -15.60
C ALA A 165 1.18 9.26 -16.65
N MET A 166 1.46 10.46 -17.16
CA MET A 166 2.37 10.68 -18.29
C MET A 166 3.81 10.26 -17.99
N GLU A 167 4.34 10.55 -16.81
CA GLU A 167 5.70 10.13 -16.42
C GLU A 167 5.85 8.61 -16.42
N ARG A 168 4.84 7.92 -15.89
CA ARG A 168 4.80 6.46 -15.89
C ARG A 168 4.73 5.91 -17.30
N ALA A 169 3.84 6.44 -18.15
CA ALA A 169 3.71 6.02 -19.55
C ALA A 169 5.01 6.23 -20.32
N ARG A 170 5.69 7.36 -20.11
CA ARG A 170 6.99 7.64 -20.71
C ARG A 170 8.04 6.62 -20.30
N TYR A 171 8.10 6.26 -19.01
CA TYR A 171 9.03 5.23 -18.55
C TYR A 171 8.79 3.86 -19.23
N TYR A 172 7.52 3.46 -19.41
CA TYR A 172 7.19 2.25 -20.16
C TYR A 172 7.59 2.36 -21.64
N ALA A 173 7.35 3.51 -22.26
CA ALA A 173 7.72 3.74 -23.67
C ALA A 173 9.23 3.70 -23.87
N GLU A 174 10.02 4.32 -22.98
CA GLU A 174 11.49 4.26 -23.00
C GLU A 174 12.00 2.81 -22.86
N MET A 175 11.40 2.00 -22.00
CA MET A 175 11.76 0.59 -21.83
C MET A 175 11.42 -0.27 -23.03
N LEU A 176 10.42 0.10 -23.84
CA LEU A 176 9.95 -0.60 -25.03
C LEU A 176 10.51 -0.02 -26.34
N ASP A 177 11.32 1.03 -26.27
CA ASP A 177 11.79 1.79 -27.42
C ASP A 177 10.63 2.20 -28.35
N SER A 178 9.57 2.77 -27.74
CA SER A 178 8.31 3.08 -28.42
C SER A 178 7.89 4.53 -28.20
N ASP A 179 6.96 4.98 -29.05
CA ASP A 179 6.33 6.30 -28.88
C ASP A 179 5.31 6.28 -27.72
N VAL A 180 5.01 7.50 -27.20
CA VAL A 180 4.00 7.70 -26.17
C VAL A 180 2.89 8.63 -26.65
N GLY A 181 1.65 8.17 -26.53
CA GLY A 181 0.45 8.98 -26.69
C GLY A 181 -0.17 9.36 -25.35
N VAL A 182 -1.07 10.33 -25.33
CA VAL A 182 -1.80 10.75 -24.12
C VAL A 182 -3.25 11.06 -24.45
N PHE A 183 -4.17 10.57 -23.58
CA PHE A 183 -5.55 11.01 -23.61
C PHE A 183 -5.76 12.22 -22.71
N TYR A 184 -6.51 13.21 -23.23
CA TYR A 184 -6.95 14.33 -22.42
C TYR A 184 -8.22 13.98 -21.66
N LYS A 185 -8.15 14.05 -20.33
CA LYS A 185 -9.29 13.80 -19.44
C LYS A 185 -9.76 15.11 -18.79
N ARG A 186 -10.96 15.55 -19.15
CA ARG A 186 -11.65 16.64 -18.47
C ARG A 186 -12.56 16.05 -17.39
N ARG A 187 -12.36 16.44 -16.14
CA ARG A 187 -13.30 16.12 -15.04
C ARG A 187 -14.32 17.24 -14.92
N ASP A 188 -15.59 16.91 -15.02
CA ASP A 188 -16.65 17.83 -14.62
C ASP A 188 -16.85 17.66 -13.11
N LEU A 189 -16.42 18.67 -12.34
CA LEU A 189 -16.50 18.63 -10.88
C LEU A 189 -17.94 18.75 -10.36
N GLN A 190 -18.91 19.07 -11.22
CA GLN A 190 -20.32 19.16 -10.81
C GLN A 190 -21.06 17.82 -10.84
N THR A 191 -20.50 16.80 -11.49
CA THR A 191 -21.13 15.48 -11.63
C THR A 191 -20.47 14.39 -10.78
N VAL A 192 -19.43 14.68 -10.03
CA VAL A 192 -18.83 13.73 -9.07
C VAL A 192 -19.58 13.86 -7.73
N VAL A 193 -20.84 13.49 -7.75
CA VAL A 193 -21.63 13.19 -6.56
C VAL A 193 -21.88 11.68 -6.58
N ASN A 194 -21.27 10.99 -5.60
CA ASN A 194 -21.43 9.60 -5.14
C ASN A 194 -20.57 8.56 -5.83
#